data_e9017a4647bf7d07587718fc6b47f5d5
#
_entry.id   e9017a4647bf7d07587718fc6b47f5d5
#
_cell.length_a   1.000
_cell.length_b   1.000
_cell.length_c   1.000
_cell.angle_alpha   90.00
_cell.angle_beta   90.00
_cell.angle_gamma   90.00
#
_symmetry.space_group_name_H-M   'P 1'
#
loop_
_entity.id
_entity.type
_entity.pdbx_description
1 polymer ?
#
loop_
_entity_poly.entity_id
_entity_poly.type
_entity_poly.pdbx_seq_one_letter_code
_entity_poly.pdbx_strand_id
1 'polypeptide(L)'
;MLQLQVIREEKDNIIKALKKRNIDAESMLNGVLLLDEKRRATQTRLDNILAESNKLSKEIGMLFKLGKAQEANALKEKTSTLKDESKQLGEDLANTAEELQSLLYQIPNVPHHLVPAGSSEEDNEEVFKEGDIPKLVDNALPHWELAKKYDIIDFELGVKIAGAGFPVYKGKGARLQRALISYFLDKNTDAGYTEMQVPHLVNEASGYGTGQLPDKEGQMYHVTADDLYLIPTAEVPVTNIFRDTILQESDFPIQYTGYTPCFRREAGSYGAHVRGLNRLHQFDKVEIVRVEHPNNSYEALDAMVEHVKGILRDLKLPYRILRLCGGDLGFTSALTYDFEVFSTAQDRWLEISSVSNFETYQANRLKLRYKDENGKSQLAHTLNGSSLALPRVLAGILENYQTEKGIQIPEVLVPYCGFDLID
;
A
#
# COMPACT_ATOMS: atom_id res chain seq x y z
N MET A 1 -2.73 -0.61 -10.59
CA MET A 1 -2.17 -1.13 -11.85
C MET A 1 -2.20 -0.07 -12.92
N LEU A 2 -1.33 -0.15 -13.91
CA LEU A 2 -1.31 0.80 -15.02
C LEU A 2 -2.59 0.70 -15.86
N GLN A 3 -3.01 1.84 -16.42
CA GLN A 3 -4.16 1.87 -17.32
C GLN A 3 -3.78 1.36 -18.71
N LEU A 4 -4.61 0.49 -19.31
CA LEU A 4 -4.38 -0.03 -20.66
C LEU A 4 -4.26 1.06 -21.71
N GLN A 5 -5.02 2.16 -21.56
CA GLN A 5 -4.93 3.29 -22.48
C GLN A 5 -3.53 3.92 -22.42
N VAL A 6 -3.01 4.18 -21.22
CA VAL A 6 -1.68 4.76 -21.02
C VAL A 6 -0.60 3.83 -21.58
N ILE A 7 -0.72 2.50 -21.37
CA ILE A 7 0.20 1.51 -21.95
C ILE A 7 0.19 1.57 -23.49
N ARG A 8 -0.97 1.76 -24.11
CA ARG A 8 -1.06 1.86 -25.57
C ARG A 8 -0.46 3.15 -26.13
N GLU A 9 -0.67 4.26 -25.43
CA GLU A 9 -0.28 5.59 -25.90
C GLU A 9 1.18 5.93 -25.56
N GLU A 10 1.70 5.41 -24.42
CA GLU A 10 2.98 5.82 -23.86
C GLU A 10 3.97 4.66 -23.59
N LYS A 11 3.82 3.56 -24.32
CA LYS A 11 4.62 2.34 -24.11
C LYS A 11 6.12 2.62 -23.95
N ASP A 12 6.73 3.38 -24.86
CA ASP A 12 8.18 3.63 -24.85
C ASP A 12 8.61 4.47 -23.66
N ASN A 13 7.79 5.43 -23.23
CA ASN A 13 8.02 6.22 -22.02
C ASN A 13 7.96 5.35 -20.78
N ILE A 14 6.99 4.43 -20.69
CA ILE A 14 6.86 3.46 -19.59
C ILE A 14 8.08 2.55 -19.52
N ILE A 15 8.51 1.97 -20.66
CA ILE A 15 9.72 1.13 -20.72
C ILE A 15 10.93 1.91 -20.21
N LYS A 16 11.12 3.13 -20.67
CA LYS A 16 12.25 3.98 -20.24
C LYS A 16 12.20 4.29 -18.74
N ALA A 17 11.02 4.59 -18.21
CA ALA A 17 10.87 4.88 -16.78
C ALA A 17 11.07 3.65 -15.90
N LEU A 18 10.54 2.49 -16.31
CA LEU A 18 10.69 1.22 -15.57
C LEU A 18 12.14 0.68 -15.56
N LYS A 19 13.01 1.14 -16.46
CA LYS A 19 14.45 0.86 -16.36
C LYS A 19 15.08 1.40 -15.08
N LYS A 20 14.54 2.47 -14.47
CA LYS A 20 14.98 2.95 -13.16
C LYS A 20 14.76 1.92 -12.04
N ARG A 21 13.79 1.01 -12.21
CA ARG A 21 13.51 -0.10 -11.30
C ARG A 21 14.31 -1.37 -11.63
N ASN A 22 15.26 -1.30 -12.55
CA ASN A 22 16.01 -2.43 -13.05
C ASN A 22 15.13 -3.55 -13.67
N ILE A 23 13.98 -3.17 -14.24
CA ILE A 23 13.01 -4.09 -14.84
C ILE A 23 13.04 -3.94 -16.36
N ASP A 24 13.23 -5.05 -17.06
CA ASP A 24 12.97 -5.13 -18.50
C ASP A 24 11.47 -5.33 -18.73
N ALA A 25 10.77 -4.20 -18.90
CA ALA A 25 9.32 -4.19 -19.06
C ALA A 25 8.87 -4.42 -20.52
N GLU A 26 9.77 -4.44 -21.48
CA GLU A 26 9.38 -4.49 -22.90
C GLU A 26 8.57 -5.75 -23.23
N SER A 27 9.05 -6.91 -22.80
CA SER A 27 8.36 -8.19 -23.02
C SER A 27 6.98 -8.22 -22.34
N MET A 28 6.89 -7.71 -21.10
CA MET A 28 5.63 -7.68 -20.35
C MET A 28 4.61 -6.75 -20.99
N LEU A 29 5.02 -5.54 -21.41
CA LEU A 29 4.14 -4.59 -22.07
C LEU A 29 3.70 -5.06 -23.46
N ASN A 30 4.57 -5.73 -24.22
CA ASN A 30 4.20 -6.38 -25.48
C ASN A 30 3.15 -7.46 -25.25
N GLY A 31 3.30 -8.30 -24.23
CA GLY A 31 2.30 -9.30 -23.85
C GLY A 31 0.94 -8.68 -23.50
N VAL A 32 0.94 -7.61 -22.72
CA VAL A 32 -0.29 -6.85 -22.38
C VAL A 32 -0.98 -6.33 -23.64
N LEU A 33 -0.23 -5.71 -24.56
CA LEU A 33 -0.79 -5.15 -25.79
C LEU A 33 -1.36 -6.23 -26.71
N LEU A 34 -0.69 -7.38 -26.82
CA LEU A 34 -1.17 -8.52 -27.60
C LEU A 34 -2.48 -9.08 -27.04
N LEU A 35 -2.56 -9.26 -25.71
CA LEU A 35 -3.78 -9.73 -25.05
C LEU A 35 -4.92 -8.70 -25.16
N ASP A 36 -4.62 -7.41 -25.03
CA ASP A 36 -5.63 -6.36 -25.22
C ASP A 36 -6.15 -6.29 -26.65
N GLU A 37 -5.30 -6.47 -27.65
CA GLU A 37 -5.72 -6.56 -29.07
C GLU A 37 -6.62 -7.77 -29.30
N LYS A 38 -6.21 -8.97 -28.83
CA LYS A 38 -7.02 -10.18 -28.88
C LYS A 38 -8.38 -9.99 -28.21
N ARG A 39 -8.39 -9.43 -26.98
CA ARG A 39 -9.62 -9.15 -26.24
C ARG A 39 -10.57 -8.24 -27.02
N ARG A 40 -10.06 -7.13 -27.56
CA ARG A 40 -10.86 -6.18 -28.37
C ARG A 40 -11.39 -6.81 -29.65
N ALA A 41 -10.59 -7.59 -30.35
CA ALA A 41 -11.00 -8.30 -31.54
C ALA A 41 -12.11 -9.33 -31.26
N THR A 42 -11.93 -10.13 -30.17
CA THR A 42 -12.93 -11.12 -29.73
C THR A 42 -14.22 -10.44 -29.28
N GLN A 43 -14.15 -9.33 -28.56
CA GLN A 43 -15.33 -8.55 -28.16
C GLN A 43 -16.10 -8.04 -29.37
N THR A 44 -15.42 -7.44 -30.35
CA THR A 44 -16.06 -6.94 -31.57
C THR A 44 -16.74 -8.06 -32.34
N ARG A 45 -16.10 -9.25 -32.43
CA ARG A 45 -16.71 -10.40 -33.10
C ARG A 45 -17.94 -10.90 -32.37
N LEU A 46 -17.88 -11.00 -31.05
CA LEU A 46 -19.02 -11.39 -30.21
C LEU A 46 -20.19 -10.41 -30.34
N ASP A 47 -19.94 -9.11 -30.30
CA ASP A 47 -20.97 -8.09 -30.47
C ASP A 47 -21.66 -8.19 -31.85
N ASN A 48 -20.90 -8.42 -32.91
CA ASN A 48 -21.44 -8.61 -34.26
C ASN A 48 -22.32 -9.86 -34.35
N ILE A 49 -21.89 -10.99 -33.78
CA ILE A 49 -22.66 -12.24 -33.74
C ILE A 49 -23.95 -12.09 -32.96
N LEU A 50 -23.89 -11.43 -31.80
CA LEU A 50 -25.07 -11.15 -30.97
C LEU A 50 -26.07 -10.24 -31.72
N ALA A 51 -25.59 -9.23 -32.42
CA ALA A 51 -26.41 -8.34 -33.23
C ALA A 51 -27.09 -9.10 -34.40
N GLU A 52 -26.35 -9.97 -35.09
CA GLU A 52 -26.89 -10.81 -36.16
C GLU A 52 -27.93 -11.81 -35.63
N SER A 53 -27.64 -12.50 -34.51
CA SER A 53 -28.57 -13.43 -33.86
C SER A 53 -29.87 -12.75 -33.43
N ASN A 54 -29.79 -11.53 -32.90
CA ASN A 54 -30.97 -10.74 -32.54
C ASN A 54 -31.81 -10.34 -33.77
N LYS A 55 -31.16 -9.98 -34.88
CA LYS A 55 -31.84 -9.66 -36.16
C LYS A 55 -32.57 -10.87 -36.70
N LEU A 56 -31.87 -12.02 -36.78
CA LEU A 56 -32.46 -13.28 -37.24
C LEU A 56 -33.63 -13.74 -36.38
N SER A 57 -33.53 -13.60 -35.07
CA SER A 57 -34.61 -13.96 -34.15
C SER A 57 -35.89 -13.16 -34.42
N LYS A 58 -35.77 -11.85 -34.70
CA LYS A 58 -36.91 -11.02 -35.10
C LYS A 58 -37.49 -11.46 -36.47
N GLU A 59 -36.65 -11.78 -37.42
CA GLU A 59 -37.05 -12.24 -38.74
C GLU A 59 -37.78 -13.59 -38.68
N ILE A 60 -37.28 -14.56 -37.92
CA ILE A 60 -37.93 -15.84 -37.62
C ILE A 60 -39.33 -15.60 -37.08
N GLY A 61 -39.50 -14.68 -36.11
CA GLY A 61 -40.81 -14.35 -35.57
C GLY A 61 -41.79 -13.79 -36.61
N MET A 62 -41.31 -12.97 -37.56
CA MET A 62 -42.13 -12.46 -38.68
C MET A 62 -42.49 -13.54 -39.67
N LEU A 63 -41.55 -14.43 -40.04
CA LEU A 63 -41.81 -15.54 -41.00
C LEU A 63 -42.85 -16.53 -40.48
N PHE A 64 -42.82 -16.83 -39.14
CA PHE A 64 -43.85 -17.68 -38.57
C PHE A 64 -45.23 -17.00 -38.60
N LYS A 65 -45.31 -15.70 -38.34
CA LYS A 65 -46.59 -14.95 -38.48
C LYS A 65 -47.14 -14.95 -39.92
N LEU A 66 -46.25 -14.99 -40.89
CA LEU A 66 -46.61 -15.04 -42.32
C LEU A 66 -46.86 -16.48 -42.88
N GLY A 67 -46.80 -17.52 -42.02
CA GLY A 67 -47.01 -18.90 -42.41
C GLY A 67 -45.83 -19.54 -43.17
N LYS A 68 -44.66 -18.88 -43.22
CA LYS A 68 -43.46 -19.34 -43.94
C LYS A 68 -42.55 -20.22 -43.07
N ALA A 69 -43.06 -21.34 -42.60
CA ALA A 69 -42.39 -22.19 -41.61
C ALA A 69 -41.08 -22.80 -42.12
N GLN A 70 -40.93 -23.13 -43.38
CA GLN A 70 -39.66 -23.66 -43.94
C GLN A 70 -38.54 -22.64 -43.90
N GLU A 71 -38.81 -21.40 -44.34
CA GLU A 71 -37.84 -20.29 -44.29
C GLU A 71 -37.45 -19.97 -42.81
N ALA A 72 -38.41 -19.95 -41.92
CA ALA A 72 -38.18 -19.76 -40.49
C ALA A 72 -37.27 -20.84 -39.85
N ASN A 73 -37.47 -22.11 -40.25
CA ASN A 73 -36.66 -23.23 -39.73
C ASN A 73 -35.20 -23.19 -40.23
N ALA A 74 -34.96 -22.80 -41.50
CA ALA A 74 -33.60 -22.59 -41.99
C ALA A 74 -32.85 -21.50 -41.24
N LEU A 75 -33.54 -20.38 -40.89
CA LEU A 75 -32.94 -19.33 -40.05
C LEU A 75 -32.73 -19.75 -38.59
N LYS A 76 -33.55 -20.68 -38.09
CA LYS A 76 -33.32 -21.26 -36.75
C LYS A 76 -32.00 -22.04 -36.63
N GLU A 77 -31.68 -22.86 -37.66
CA GLU A 77 -30.39 -23.58 -37.67
C GLU A 77 -29.23 -22.62 -37.67
N LYS A 78 -29.27 -21.55 -38.49
CA LYS A 78 -28.26 -20.50 -38.48
C LYS A 78 -28.16 -19.81 -37.12
N THR A 79 -29.30 -19.50 -36.47
CA THR A 79 -29.33 -18.90 -35.14
C THR A 79 -28.73 -19.83 -34.05
N SER A 80 -28.93 -21.15 -34.20
CA SER A 80 -28.30 -22.14 -33.28
C SER A 80 -26.78 -22.11 -33.40
N THR A 81 -26.25 -22.13 -34.65
CA THR A 81 -24.79 -22.04 -34.86
C THR A 81 -24.19 -20.73 -34.32
N LEU A 82 -24.88 -19.59 -34.51
CA LEU A 82 -24.45 -18.31 -33.93
C LEU A 82 -24.46 -18.30 -32.38
N LYS A 83 -25.41 -19.03 -31.77
CA LYS A 83 -25.43 -19.17 -30.31
C LYS A 83 -24.23 -19.96 -29.77
N ASP A 84 -23.89 -21.07 -30.44
CA ASP A 84 -22.74 -21.90 -30.05
C ASP A 84 -21.44 -21.10 -30.24
N GLU A 85 -21.30 -20.37 -31.36
CA GLU A 85 -20.15 -19.49 -31.57
C GLU A 85 -20.07 -18.35 -30.56
N SER A 86 -21.22 -17.72 -30.22
CA SER A 86 -21.23 -16.65 -29.20
C SER A 86 -20.84 -17.15 -27.79
N LYS A 87 -21.22 -18.39 -27.46
CA LYS A 87 -20.82 -19.02 -26.21
C LYS A 87 -19.30 -19.23 -26.14
N GLN A 88 -18.72 -19.80 -27.21
CA GLN A 88 -17.28 -20.03 -27.31
C GLN A 88 -16.49 -18.72 -27.23
N LEU A 89 -16.93 -17.69 -27.99
CA LEU A 89 -16.29 -16.38 -27.92
C LEU A 89 -16.41 -15.71 -26.54
N GLY A 90 -17.52 -15.95 -25.83
CA GLY A 90 -17.69 -15.48 -24.45
C GLY A 90 -16.69 -16.13 -23.49
N GLU A 91 -16.47 -17.43 -23.62
CA GLU A 91 -15.47 -18.17 -22.85
C GLU A 91 -14.04 -17.69 -23.18
N ASP A 92 -13.72 -17.55 -24.48
CA ASP A 92 -12.43 -17.06 -24.94
C ASP A 92 -12.16 -15.61 -24.45
N LEU A 93 -13.19 -14.76 -24.43
CA LEU A 93 -13.11 -13.40 -23.93
C LEU A 93 -12.83 -13.36 -22.43
N ALA A 94 -13.52 -14.19 -21.64
CA ALA A 94 -13.31 -14.31 -20.18
C ALA A 94 -11.88 -14.76 -19.88
N ASN A 95 -11.41 -15.83 -20.52
CA ASN A 95 -10.05 -16.33 -20.35
C ASN A 95 -9.00 -15.29 -20.72
N THR A 96 -9.18 -14.60 -21.88
CA THR A 96 -8.24 -13.56 -22.30
C THR A 96 -8.24 -12.36 -21.33
N ALA A 97 -9.39 -12.01 -20.75
CA ALA A 97 -9.48 -10.94 -19.74
C ALA A 97 -8.77 -11.30 -18.43
N GLU A 98 -8.87 -12.56 -18.00
CA GLU A 98 -8.17 -13.07 -16.82
C GLU A 98 -6.65 -13.10 -17.01
N GLU A 99 -6.17 -13.61 -18.17
CA GLU A 99 -4.74 -13.59 -18.51
C GLU A 99 -4.19 -12.15 -18.55
N LEU A 100 -4.93 -11.24 -19.18
CA LEU A 100 -4.57 -9.82 -19.26
C LEU A 100 -4.49 -9.18 -17.86
N GLN A 101 -5.47 -9.45 -17.00
CA GLN A 101 -5.51 -8.94 -15.63
C GLN A 101 -4.33 -9.48 -14.81
N SER A 102 -4.05 -10.78 -14.93
CA SER A 102 -2.92 -11.43 -14.26
C SER A 102 -1.57 -10.80 -14.67
N LEU A 103 -1.40 -10.53 -15.96
CA LEU A 103 -0.17 -9.89 -16.46
C LEU A 103 -0.06 -8.42 -15.98
N LEU A 104 -1.16 -7.67 -15.98
CA LEU A 104 -1.19 -6.29 -15.46
C LEU A 104 -0.84 -6.21 -13.97
N TYR A 105 -1.19 -7.21 -13.17
CA TYR A 105 -0.80 -7.27 -11.75
C TYR A 105 0.69 -7.51 -11.53
N GLN A 106 1.42 -7.95 -12.55
CA GLN A 106 2.86 -8.17 -12.46
C GLN A 106 3.70 -6.94 -12.82
N ILE A 107 3.09 -5.91 -13.41
CA ILE A 107 3.78 -4.68 -13.82
C ILE A 107 3.73 -3.68 -12.66
N PRO A 108 4.88 -3.21 -12.15
CA PRO A 108 4.92 -2.20 -11.10
C PRO A 108 4.45 -0.83 -11.59
N ASN A 109 4.27 0.10 -10.65
CA ASN A 109 3.98 1.48 -10.99
C ASN A 109 5.19 2.15 -11.66
N VAL A 110 4.90 3.13 -12.50
CA VAL A 110 5.90 3.96 -13.19
C VAL A 110 6.52 4.91 -12.16
N PRO A 111 7.86 4.89 -11.99
CA PRO A 111 8.50 5.83 -11.08
C PRO A 111 8.42 7.26 -11.61
N HIS A 112 8.13 8.19 -10.69
CA HIS A 112 8.14 9.62 -10.97
C HIS A 112 9.52 10.11 -11.43
N HIS A 113 9.58 11.23 -12.13
CA HIS A 113 10.84 11.73 -12.69
C HIS A 113 11.90 12.06 -11.62
N LEU A 114 11.48 12.41 -10.39
CA LEU A 114 12.36 12.69 -9.25
C LEU A 114 13.00 11.42 -8.65
N VAL A 115 12.50 10.22 -8.94
CA VAL A 115 13.10 8.97 -8.45
C VAL A 115 14.49 8.80 -9.05
N PRO A 116 15.56 8.70 -8.24
CA PRO A 116 16.91 8.45 -8.74
C PRO A 116 17.03 7.03 -9.30
N ALA A 117 17.98 6.84 -10.20
CA ALA A 117 18.38 5.50 -10.62
C ALA A 117 19.18 4.84 -9.49
N GLY A 118 18.98 3.55 -9.29
CA GLY A 118 19.68 2.79 -8.26
C GLY A 118 19.19 1.35 -8.23
N SER A 119 19.93 0.48 -7.52
CA SER A 119 19.68 -0.97 -7.47
C SER A 119 19.27 -1.47 -6.08
N SER A 120 19.60 -0.73 -5.03
CA SER A 120 19.38 -1.12 -3.63
C SER A 120 19.20 0.11 -2.73
N GLU A 121 18.92 -0.12 -1.45
CA GLU A 121 18.82 0.92 -0.42
C GLU A 121 20.05 1.83 -0.29
N GLU A 122 21.24 1.33 -0.70
CA GLU A 122 22.50 2.10 -0.69
C GLU A 122 22.50 3.25 -1.71
N ASP A 123 21.67 3.17 -2.75
CA ASP A 123 21.53 4.16 -3.81
C ASP A 123 20.42 5.21 -3.51
N ASN A 124 19.78 5.13 -2.34
CA ASN A 124 18.79 6.11 -1.92
C ASN A 124 19.43 7.48 -1.66
N GLU A 125 18.73 8.54 -2.01
CA GLU A 125 19.23 9.90 -1.89
C GLU A 125 18.81 10.52 -0.56
N GLU A 126 19.79 10.89 0.32
CA GLU A 126 19.51 11.69 1.51
C GLU A 126 19.13 13.13 1.09
N VAL A 127 17.85 13.46 1.22
CA VAL A 127 17.32 14.77 0.82
C VAL A 127 17.17 15.74 1.98
N PHE A 128 17.18 15.23 3.22
CA PHE A 128 17.04 16.06 4.41
C PHE A 128 17.61 15.36 5.65
N LYS A 129 18.12 16.14 6.60
CA LYS A 129 18.60 15.67 7.90
C LYS A 129 18.44 16.75 8.96
N GLU A 130 17.95 16.38 10.15
CA GLU A 130 17.73 17.30 11.26
C GLU A 130 17.91 16.61 12.63
N GLY A 131 18.28 17.39 13.63
CA GLY A 131 18.48 16.94 15.02
C GLY A 131 19.91 16.52 15.32
N ASP A 132 20.33 16.76 16.58
CA ASP A 132 21.65 16.40 17.06
C ASP A 132 21.65 14.96 17.59
N ILE A 133 22.65 14.18 17.21
CA ILE A 133 22.87 12.85 17.76
C ILE A 133 23.30 13.00 19.22
N PRO A 134 22.56 12.46 20.20
CA PRO A 134 22.87 12.65 21.62
C PRO A 134 24.16 11.93 22.01
N LYS A 135 24.95 12.56 22.89
CA LYS A 135 26.04 11.86 23.57
C LYS A 135 25.45 11.01 24.68
N LEU A 136 25.55 9.71 24.53
CA LEU A 136 25.08 8.77 25.54
C LEU A 136 26.06 8.65 26.69
N VAL A 137 25.57 8.09 27.80
CA VAL A 137 26.40 7.69 28.97
C VAL A 137 27.41 6.61 28.58
N ASP A 138 28.54 6.52 29.27
CA ASP A 138 29.64 5.58 28.92
C ASP A 138 29.21 4.11 28.81
N ASN A 139 28.16 3.71 29.55
CA ASN A 139 27.60 2.35 29.53
C ASN A 139 26.23 2.30 28.84
N ALA A 140 26.04 3.05 27.77
CA ALA A 140 24.81 3.05 27.03
C ALA A 140 24.47 1.67 26.47
N LEU A 141 23.20 1.29 26.58
CA LEU A 141 22.70 -0.04 26.20
C LEU A 141 21.75 0.08 25.00
N PRO A 142 21.73 -0.90 24.10
CA PRO A 142 20.71 -0.98 23.07
C PRO A 142 19.34 -1.30 23.68
N HIS A 143 18.26 -0.97 22.98
CA HIS A 143 16.89 -1.05 23.49
C HIS A 143 16.49 -2.42 24.05
N TRP A 144 16.99 -3.53 23.50
CA TRP A 144 16.67 -4.87 24.01
C TRP A 144 17.31 -5.17 25.37
N GLU A 145 18.45 -4.57 25.70
CA GLU A 145 19.06 -4.66 27.04
C GLU A 145 18.35 -3.70 28.01
N LEU A 146 17.97 -2.49 27.56
CA LEU A 146 17.16 -1.55 28.35
C LEU A 146 15.79 -2.14 28.66
N ALA A 147 15.14 -2.78 27.68
CA ALA A 147 13.87 -3.48 27.86
C ALA A 147 13.93 -4.53 28.98
N LYS A 148 15.03 -5.31 29.01
CA LYS A 148 15.27 -6.32 30.04
C LYS A 148 15.62 -5.68 31.37
N LYS A 149 16.51 -4.67 31.39
CA LYS A 149 16.96 -3.99 32.61
C LYS A 149 15.80 -3.37 33.39
N TYR A 150 14.86 -2.73 32.72
CA TYR A 150 13.72 -2.04 33.32
C TYR A 150 12.43 -2.87 33.30
N ASP A 151 12.49 -4.12 32.85
CA ASP A 151 11.36 -5.05 32.74
C ASP A 151 10.13 -4.46 32.01
N ILE A 152 10.36 -3.73 30.93
CA ILE A 152 9.33 -2.99 30.19
C ILE A 152 8.87 -3.68 28.88
N ILE A 153 9.71 -4.56 28.32
CA ILE A 153 9.38 -5.40 27.17
C ILE A 153 10.01 -6.78 27.38
N ASP A 154 9.19 -7.82 27.23
CA ASP A 154 9.60 -9.20 27.43
C ASP A 154 9.51 -9.97 26.10
N PHE A 155 10.65 -10.19 25.47
CA PHE A 155 10.76 -10.94 24.23
C PHE A 155 10.66 -12.46 24.44
N GLU A 156 11.15 -12.98 25.59
CA GLU A 156 11.11 -14.42 25.90
C GLU A 156 9.68 -14.86 26.17
N LEU A 157 8.89 -14.04 26.87
CA LEU A 157 7.47 -14.30 27.09
C LEU A 157 6.71 -14.29 25.75
N GLY A 158 7.05 -13.40 24.83
CA GLY A 158 6.50 -13.34 23.49
C GLY A 158 6.78 -14.62 22.69
N VAL A 159 8.02 -15.11 22.76
CA VAL A 159 8.41 -16.40 22.15
C VAL A 159 7.58 -17.55 22.73
N LYS A 160 7.34 -17.58 24.03
CA LYS A 160 6.51 -18.59 24.70
C LYS A 160 5.05 -18.57 24.22
N ILE A 161 4.50 -17.39 23.94
CA ILE A 161 3.08 -17.22 23.58
C ILE A 161 2.85 -17.48 22.09
N ALA A 162 3.69 -16.92 21.21
CA ALA A 162 3.42 -16.89 19.78
C ALA A 162 4.64 -17.21 18.90
N GLY A 163 5.85 -17.15 19.44
CA GLY A 163 7.09 -17.31 18.69
C GLY A 163 7.94 -16.04 18.65
N ALA A 164 9.08 -16.11 17.97
CA ALA A 164 9.96 -14.97 17.80
C ALA A 164 9.25 -13.85 17.01
N GLY A 165 9.60 -12.59 17.30
CA GLY A 165 9.00 -11.43 16.62
C GLY A 165 7.65 -10.96 17.15
N PHE A 166 7.21 -11.49 18.33
CA PHE A 166 5.99 -11.08 19.04
C PHE A 166 6.34 -10.60 20.46
N PRO A 167 6.72 -9.32 20.65
CA PRO A 167 7.10 -8.81 21.96
C PRO A 167 5.89 -8.65 22.89
N VAL A 168 6.13 -8.79 24.22
CA VAL A 168 5.13 -8.46 25.25
C VAL A 168 5.57 -7.20 25.97
N TYR A 169 4.78 -6.13 25.82
CA TYR A 169 5.01 -4.87 26.54
C TYR A 169 4.47 -4.94 27.95
N LYS A 170 5.20 -4.42 28.94
CA LYS A 170 4.88 -4.54 30.37
C LYS A 170 4.97 -3.18 31.06
N GLY A 171 4.13 -2.94 32.06
CA GLY A 171 4.21 -1.78 32.96
C GLY A 171 4.37 -0.44 32.26
N LYS A 172 5.46 0.30 32.57
CA LYS A 172 5.79 1.59 31.95
C LYS A 172 6.02 1.46 30.44
N GLY A 173 6.52 0.32 29.93
CA GLY A 173 6.67 0.07 28.49
C GLY A 173 5.34 -0.02 27.75
N ALA A 174 4.37 -0.77 28.29
CA ALA A 174 3.02 -0.84 27.73
C ALA A 174 2.30 0.52 27.77
N ARG A 175 2.53 1.29 28.85
CA ARG A 175 1.98 2.66 28.95
C ARG A 175 2.60 3.59 27.92
N LEU A 176 3.93 3.53 27.71
CA LEU A 176 4.61 4.34 26.69
C LEU A 176 4.16 3.98 25.26
N GLN A 177 3.98 2.68 24.97
CA GLN A 177 3.43 2.23 23.69
C GLN A 177 2.06 2.85 23.41
N ARG A 178 1.15 2.79 24.38
CA ARG A 178 -0.18 3.39 24.26
C ARG A 178 -0.13 4.93 24.19
N ALA A 179 0.80 5.55 24.89
CA ALA A 179 1.02 7.00 24.85
C ALA A 179 1.44 7.47 23.45
N LEU A 180 2.33 6.73 22.78
CA LEU A 180 2.71 6.99 21.40
C LEU A 180 1.52 6.89 20.43
N ILE A 181 0.69 5.84 20.58
CA ILE A 181 -0.52 5.69 19.75
C ILE A 181 -1.43 6.90 19.89
N SER A 182 -1.76 7.27 21.15
CA SER A 182 -2.65 8.40 21.42
C SER A 182 -2.06 9.72 20.91
N TYR A 183 -0.79 9.97 21.15
CA TYR A 183 -0.10 11.17 20.69
C TYR A 183 -0.11 11.29 19.16
N PHE A 184 0.19 10.21 18.44
CA PHE A 184 0.20 10.24 16.96
C PHE A 184 -1.20 10.45 16.38
N LEU A 185 -2.23 9.82 16.95
CA LEU A 185 -3.62 10.02 16.53
C LEU A 185 -4.08 11.47 16.78
N ASP A 186 -3.77 12.03 17.95
CA ASP A 186 -4.10 13.42 18.28
C ASP A 186 -3.42 14.39 17.29
N LYS A 187 -2.12 14.19 17.03
CA LYS A 187 -1.37 15.01 16.04
C LYS A 187 -1.97 14.94 14.65
N ASN A 188 -2.43 13.76 14.23
CA ASN A 188 -3.06 13.58 12.92
C ASN A 188 -4.44 14.24 12.86
N THR A 189 -5.27 14.06 13.89
CA THR A 189 -6.61 14.67 13.95
C THR A 189 -6.53 16.20 14.05
N ASP A 190 -5.58 16.75 14.79
CA ASP A 190 -5.30 18.18 14.85
C ASP A 190 -4.85 18.74 13.48
N ALA A 191 -4.21 17.92 12.66
CA ALA A 191 -3.83 18.27 11.28
C ALA A 191 -4.96 18.08 10.25
N GLY A 192 -6.18 17.72 10.71
CA GLY A 192 -7.37 17.61 9.87
C GLY A 192 -7.66 16.21 9.32
N TYR A 193 -6.92 15.19 9.75
CA TYR A 193 -7.24 13.80 9.39
C TYR A 193 -8.43 13.29 10.21
N THR A 194 -9.36 12.62 9.56
CA THR A 194 -10.45 11.92 10.25
C THR A 194 -9.98 10.56 10.73
N GLU A 195 -10.11 10.29 12.04
CA GLU A 195 -9.76 9.00 12.62
C GLU A 195 -10.72 7.90 12.20
N MET A 196 -10.19 6.76 11.80
CA MET A 196 -10.91 5.59 11.35
C MET A 196 -10.50 4.35 12.14
N GLN A 197 -11.46 3.62 12.69
CA GLN A 197 -11.24 2.27 13.20
C GLN A 197 -11.70 1.25 12.15
N VAL A 198 -10.79 0.42 11.70
CA VAL A 198 -10.98 -0.48 10.56
C VAL A 198 -10.77 -1.95 10.95
N PRO A 199 -11.35 -2.91 10.22
CA PRO A 199 -11.08 -4.33 10.42
C PRO A 199 -9.59 -4.67 10.26
N HIS A 200 -9.08 -5.59 11.07
CA HIS A 200 -7.72 -6.11 10.98
C HIS A 200 -7.60 -7.37 10.10
N LEU A 201 -8.74 -7.93 9.72
CA LEU A 201 -8.87 -8.98 8.71
C LEU A 201 -9.54 -8.40 7.48
N VAL A 202 -8.99 -8.68 6.32
CA VAL A 202 -9.50 -8.19 5.04
C VAL A 202 -9.68 -9.33 4.05
N ASN A 203 -10.61 -9.18 3.10
CA ASN A 203 -10.78 -10.13 2.02
C ASN A 203 -9.71 -9.96 0.93
N GLU A 204 -9.61 -10.93 0.05
CA GLU A 204 -8.66 -10.97 -1.07
C GLU A 204 -8.75 -9.70 -1.94
N ALA A 205 -9.96 -9.24 -2.26
CA ALA A 205 -10.18 -8.05 -3.07
C ALA A 205 -9.55 -6.78 -2.46
N SER A 206 -9.50 -6.68 -1.13
CA SER A 206 -8.82 -5.58 -0.43
C SER A 206 -7.31 -5.66 -0.58
N GLY A 207 -6.73 -6.86 -0.51
CA GLY A 207 -5.30 -7.08 -0.76
C GLY A 207 -4.89 -6.71 -2.18
N TYR A 208 -5.69 -7.06 -3.19
CA TYR A 208 -5.47 -6.65 -4.58
C TYR A 208 -5.65 -5.14 -4.77
N GLY A 209 -6.58 -4.52 -4.07
CA GLY A 209 -6.90 -3.09 -4.19
C GLY A 209 -5.71 -2.18 -3.95
N THR A 210 -4.95 -2.43 -2.89
CA THR A 210 -3.76 -1.67 -2.51
C THR A 210 -2.44 -2.28 -3.00
N GLY A 211 -2.45 -3.54 -3.47
CA GLY A 211 -1.30 -4.17 -4.13
C GLY A 211 -0.44 -5.06 -3.25
N GLN A 212 -0.93 -5.46 -2.07
CA GLN A 212 -0.31 -6.51 -1.26
C GLN A 212 -0.49 -7.89 -1.88
N LEU A 213 -1.54 -8.07 -2.68
CA LEU A 213 -1.74 -9.25 -3.51
C LEU A 213 -1.51 -8.92 -5.01
N PRO A 214 -0.99 -9.89 -5.80
CA PRO A 214 -0.51 -11.20 -5.37
C PRO A 214 0.74 -11.07 -4.47
N ASP A 215 0.77 -11.84 -3.38
CA ASP A 215 1.85 -11.82 -2.39
C ASP A 215 3.09 -12.59 -2.91
N LYS A 216 3.93 -11.89 -3.66
CA LYS A 216 5.14 -12.47 -4.28
C LYS A 216 6.23 -12.81 -3.26
N GLU A 217 6.22 -12.13 -2.13
CA GLU A 217 7.27 -12.24 -1.09
C GLU A 217 6.84 -13.12 0.08
N GLY A 218 5.59 -13.57 0.09
CA GLY A 218 5.04 -14.41 1.17
C GLY A 218 4.91 -13.67 2.50
N GLN A 219 4.60 -12.38 2.47
CA GLN A 219 4.53 -11.52 3.66
C GLN A 219 3.19 -11.54 4.38
N MET A 220 2.12 -11.92 3.69
CA MET A 220 0.77 -11.91 4.25
C MET A 220 0.48 -13.15 5.10
N TYR A 221 -0.10 -12.94 6.28
CA TYR A 221 -0.73 -14.01 7.03
C TYR A 221 -2.12 -14.29 6.45
N HIS A 222 -2.35 -15.52 6.00
CA HIS A 222 -3.62 -15.97 5.43
C HIS A 222 -4.37 -16.90 6.39
N VAL A 223 -5.60 -16.55 6.73
CA VAL A 223 -6.54 -17.36 7.53
C VAL A 223 -7.33 -18.24 6.55
N THR A 224 -6.83 -19.43 6.29
CA THR A 224 -7.37 -20.32 5.25
C THR A 224 -8.80 -20.82 5.48
N ALA A 225 -9.25 -20.86 6.75
CA ALA A 225 -10.60 -21.31 7.08
C ALA A 225 -11.69 -20.34 6.60
N ASP A 226 -11.39 -19.03 6.59
CA ASP A 226 -12.35 -17.97 6.28
C ASP A 226 -11.98 -17.20 5.00
N ASP A 227 -10.85 -17.56 4.37
CA ASP A 227 -10.27 -16.87 3.21
C ASP A 227 -10.07 -15.37 3.45
N LEU A 228 -9.50 -15.05 4.63
CA LEU A 228 -9.19 -13.69 5.05
C LEU A 228 -7.69 -13.51 5.29
N TYR A 229 -7.22 -12.30 5.21
CA TYR A 229 -5.82 -11.92 5.40
C TYR A 229 -5.69 -10.98 6.59
N LEU A 230 -4.69 -11.22 7.47
CA LEU A 230 -4.28 -10.24 8.47
C LEU A 230 -3.59 -9.07 7.77
N ILE A 231 -3.95 -7.85 8.13
CA ILE A 231 -3.41 -6.64 7.50
C ILE A 231 -1.93 -6.42 7.83
N PRO A 232 -1.07 -6.10 6.86
CA PRO A 232 0.31 -5.70 7.10
C PRO A 232 0.45 -4.21 7.40
N THR A 233 -0.61 -3.43 7.21
CA THR A 233 -0.71 -1.97 7.39
C THR A 233 -2.17 -1.53 7.38
N ALA A 234 -2.50 -0.46 8.09
CA ALA A 234 -3.82 0.17 8.04
C ALA A 234 -4.16 0.75 6.65
N GLU A 235 -3.14 1.00 5.81
CA GLU A 235 -3.33 1.40 4.41
C GLU A 235 -4.36 0.52 3.70
N VAL A 236 -4.27 -0.82 3.90
CA VAL A 236 -5.14 -1.77 3.18
C VAL A 236 -6.62 -1.51 3.48
N PRO A 237 -7.11 -1.60 4.72
CA PRO A 237 -8.52 -1.37 4.99
C PRO A 237 -8.94 0.08 4.80
N VAL A 238 -8.12 1.07 5.14
CA VAL A 238 -8.49 2.49 5.03
C VAL A 238 -8.64 2.92 3.58
N THR A 239 -7.71 2.54 2.69
CA THR A 239 -7.80 2.86 1.26
C THR A 239 -8.96 2.11 0.59
N ASN A 240 -9.26 0.87 1.03
CA ASN A 240 -10.36 0.07 0.48
C ASN A 240 -11.76 0.57 0.88
N ILE A 241 -11.91 1.53 1.77
CA ILE A 241 -13.17 2.25 2.00
C ILE A 241 -13.71 2.83 0.67
N PHE A 242 -12.81 3.21 -0.23
CA PHE A 242 -13.13 3.81 -1.52
C PHE A 242 -13.17 2.82 -2.68
N ARG A 243 -13.10 1.50 -2.43
CA ARG A 243 -13.21 0.50 -3.50
C ARG A 243 -14.59 0.56 -4.17
N ASP A 244 -14.60 0.52 -5.53
CA ASP A 244 -15.78 0.63 -6.37
C ASP A 244 -16.58 1.95 -6.15
N THR A 245 -15.90 3.04 -5.75
CA THR A 245 -16.52 4.33 -5.45
C THR A 245 -16.28 5.35 -6.55
N ILE A 246 -17.29 6.19 -6.81
CA ILE A 246 -17.19 7.36 -7.67
C ILE A 246 -17.43 8.61 -6.81
N LEU A 247 -16.39 9.39 -6.63
CA LEU A 247 -16.40 10.65 -5.90
C LEU A 247 -16.87 11.82 -6.79
N GLN A 248 -17.20 12.95 -6.18
CA GLN A 248 -17.27 14.23 -6.85
C GLN A 248 -15.93 14.98 -6.69
N GLU A 249 -15.62 15.89 -7.59
CA GLU A 249 -14.41 16.71 -7.48
C GLU A 249 -14.39 17.55 -6.18
N SER A 250 -15.56 17.95 -5.69
CA SER A 250 -15.72 18.67 -4.42
C SER A 250 -15.43 17.85 -3.16
N ASP A 251 -15.30 16.52 -3.28
CA ASP A 251 -15.02 15.65 -2.12
C ASP A 251 -13.52 15.68 -1.74
N PHE A 252 -12.65 16.19 -2.61
CA PHE A 252 -11.21 16.30 -2.33
C PHE A 252 -10.87 17.53 -1.48
N PRO A 253 -9.83 17.44 -0.63
CA PRO A 253 -9.07 16.24 -0.28
C PRO A 253 -9.80 15.35 0.74
N ILE A 254 -9.59 14.04 0.65
CA ILE A 254 -10.00 13.10 1.71
C ILE A 254 -8.77 12.70 2.51
N GLN A 255 -8.83 12.84 3.84
CA GLN A 255 -7.71 12.61 4.74
C GLN A 255 -8.16 11.73 5.91
N TYR A 256 -7.62 10.52 5.98
CA TYR A 256 -7.92 9.56 7.05
C TYR A 256 -6.67 9.13 7.80
N THR A 257 -6.82 8.90 9.10
CA THR A 257 -5.81 8.27 9.95
C THR A 257 -6.37 7.06 10.66
N GLY A 258 -5.55 6.06 10.91
CA GLY A 258 -5.98 4.89 11.66
C GLY A 258 -4.82 4.21 12.38
N TYR A 259 -5.07 3.80 13.61
CA TYR A 259 -4.21 2.91 14.36
C TYR A 259 -4.62 1.46 14.13
N THR A 260 -3.65 0.61 13.83
CA THR A 260 -3.84 -0.84 13.79
C THR A 260 -2.60 -1.61 14.25
N PRO A 261 -2.76 -2.79 14.85
CA PRO A 261 -1.71 -3.79 14.77
C PRO A 261 -1.50 -4.19 13.32
N CYS A 262 -0.25 -4.46 12.96
CA CYS A 262 0.16 -4.86 11.62
C CYS A 262 0.85 -6.22 11.71
N PHE A 263 0.63 -7.08 10.73
CA PHE A 263 1.10 -8.45 10.72
C PHE A 263 1.91 -8.73 9.46
N ARG A 264 3.20 -9.10 9.64
CA ARG A 264 4.09 -9.45 8.52
C ARG A 264 4.80 -10.74 8.83
N ARG A 265 4.88 -11.65 7.86
CA ARG A 265 5.58 -12.93 8.05
C ARG A 265 7.09 -12.78 8.12
N GLU A 266 7.62 -11.64 7.69
CA GLU A 266 9.06 -11.32 7.68
C GLU A 266 9.91 -12.45 7.09
N ALA A 267 9.40 -13.10 6.04
CA ALA A 267 10.01 -14.25 5.42
C ALA A 267 11.42 -13.91 4.92
N GLY A 268 12.41 -14.72 5.30
CA GLY A 268 13.80 -14.53 4.87
C GLY A 268 14.63 -13.54 5.70
N SER A 269 14.10 -12.99 6.80
CA SER A 269 14.83 -12.02 7.63
C SER A 269 15.51 -12.71 8.80
N TYR A 270 16.85 -12.71 8.82
CA TYR A 270 17.69 -13.35 9.84
C TYR A 270 18.88 -12.46 10.23
N GLY A 271 19.41 -12.64 11.46
CA GLY A 271 20.69 -12.04 11.88
C GLY A 271 20.56 -10.98 12.98
N ALA A 272 21.67 -10.35 13.32
CA ALA A 272 21.76 -9.40 14.43
C ALA A 272 20.92 -8.13 14.21
N HIS A 273 20.71 -7.73 12.96
CA HIS A 273 19.96 -6.53 12.58
C HIS A 273 18.45 -6.64 12.84
N VAL A 274 17.91 -7.86 13.07
CA VAL A 274 16.48 -8.06 13.38
C VAL A 274 16.19 -8.09 14.88
N ARG A 275 17.24 -7.96 15.74
CA ARG A 275 17.12 -8.12 17.20
C ARG A 275 16.21 -7.05 17.83
N GLY A 276 15.49 -7.45 18.88
CA GLY A 276 14.64 -6.56 19.69
C GLY A 276 13.43 -6.07 18.90
N LEU A 277 13.26 -4.75 18.82
CA LEU A 277 12.17 -4.07 18.14
C LEU A 277 12.46 -3.75 16.66
N ASN A 278 13.63 -4.12 16.15
CA ASN A 278 14.04 -3.75 14.81
C ASN A 278 13.19 -4.41 13.73
N ARG A 279 12.72 -5.66 13.95
CA ARG A 279 11.88 -6.37 13.02
C ARG A 279 10.94 -7.35 13.74
N LEU A 280 9.64 -7.22 13.50
CA LEU A 280 8.60 -7.92 14.25
C LEU A 280 7.55 -8.51 13.30
N HIS A 281 6.98 -9.67 13.68
CA HIS A 281 5.85 -10.29 13.01
C HIS A 281 4.54 -9.58 13.32
N GLN A 282 4.43 -8.99 14.51
CA GLN A 282 3.32 -8.15 14.92
C GLN A 282 3.86 -6.86 15.52
N PHE A 283 3.34 -5.73 15.04
CA PHE A 283 3.71 -4.41 15.52
C PHE A 283 2.58 -3.40 15.35
N ASP A 284 2.63 -2.32 16.10
CA ASP A 284 1.65 -1.25 16.04
C ASP A 284 2.11 -0.13 15.10
N LYS A 285 1.17 0.42 14.34
CA LYS A 285 1.42 1.54 13.42
C LYS A 285 0.21 2.47 13.37
N VAL A 286 0.47 3.76 13.39
CA VAL A 286 -0.49 4.78 13.02
C VAL A 286 -0.22 5.17 11.58
N GLU A 287 -1.26 5.15 10.75
CA GLU A 287 -1.18 5.41 9.32
C GLU A 287 -2.00 6.63 8.96
N ILE A 288 -1.53 7.40 7.99
CA ILE A 288 -2.28 8.46 7.32
C ILE A 288 -2.48 8.10 5.86
N VAL A 289 -3.69 8.28 5.36
CA VAL A 289 -4.08 7.98 3.97
C VAL A 289 -4.78 9.19 3.40
N ARG A 290 -4.44 9.52 2.16
CA ARG A 290 -5.11 10.57 1.41
C ARG A 290 -5.65 10.06 0.08
N VAL A 291 -6.83 10.57 -0.30
CA VAL A 291 -7.34 10.48 -1.67
C VAL A 291 -7.39 11.89 -2.21
N GLU A 292 -6.68 12.12 -3.32
CA GLU A 292 -6.41 13.44 -3.85
C GLU A 292 -6.81 13.60 -5.31
N HIS A 293 -7.13 14.84 -5.66
CA HIS A 293 -7.19 15.23 -7.06
C HIS A 293 -5.78 15.12 -7.67
N PRO A 294 -5.63 14.54 -8.89
CA PRO A 294 -4.31 14.30 -9.50
C PRO A 294 -3.39 15.53 -9.53
N ASN A 295 -3.95 16.71 -9.77
CA ASN A 295 -3.17 17.96 -9.88
C ASN A 295 -2.53 18.40 -8.55
N ASN A 296 -3.07 17.96 -7.41
CA ASN A 296 -2.66 18.40 -6.08
C ASN A 296 -1.86 17.32 -5.32
N SER A 297 -1.74 16.11 -5.86
CA SER A 297 -1.23 14.96 -5.11
C SER A 297 0.25 15.07 -4.71
N TYR A 298 1.07 15.79 -5.45
CA TYR A 298 2.48 16.02 -5.08
C TYR A 298 2.63 17.10 -4.01
N GLU A 299 1.81 18.16 -4.04
CA GLU A 299 1.72 19.13 -2.96
C GLU A 299 1.20 18.45 -1.67
N ALA A 300 0.24 17.54 -1.80
CA ALA A 300 -0.24 16.71 -0.70
C ALA A 300 0.85 15.78 -0.14
N LEU A 301 1.70 15.20 -1.00
CA LEU A 301 2.85 14.41 -0.57
C LEU A 301 3.82 15.25 0.26
N ASP A 302 4.17 16.44 -0.21
CA ASP A 302 5.04 17.37 0.51
C ASP A 302 4.46 17.77 1.87
N ALA A 303 3.14 18.03 1.93
CA ALA A 303 2.44 18.31 3.19
C ALA A 303 2.47 17.11 4.17
N MET A 304 2.35 15.88 3.68
CA MET A 304 2.49 14.67 4.52
C MET A 304 3.91 14.52 5.04
N VAL A 305 4.92 14.79 4.22
CA VAL A 305 6.34 14.78 4.62
C VAL A 305 6.58 15.81 5.73
N GLU A 306 6.11 17.05 5.58
CA GLU A 306 6.25 18.09 6.63
C GLU A 306 5.49 17.73 7.91
N HIS A 307 4.34 17.08 7.82
CA HIS A 307 3.59 16.59 8.97
C HIS A 307 4.40 15.57 9.78
N VAL A 308 5.00 14.58 9.13
CA VAL A 308 5.85 13.57 9.79
C VAL A 308 7.11 14.22 10.40
N LYS A 309 7.74 15.19 9.71
CA LYS A 309 8.85 15.99 10.27
C LYS A 309 8.44 16.69 11.56
N GLY A 310 7.23 17.26 11.60
CA GLY A 310 6.69 17.91 12.80
C GLY A 310 6.63 16.98 14.01
N ILE A 311 6.16 15.74 13.81
CA ILE A 311 6.11 14.72 14.88
C ILE A 311 7.52 14.39 15.39
N LEU A 312 8.49 14.23 14.49
CA LEU A 312 9.87 13.90 14.89
C LEU A 312 10.58 15.06 15.60
N ARG A 313 10.29 16.30 15.19
CA ARG A 313 10.76 17.51 15.90
C ARG A 313 10.21 17.58 17.32
N ASP A 314 8.92 17.31 17.50
CA ASP A 314 8.29 17.27 18.84
C ASP A 314 8.91 16.18 19.71
N LEU A 315 9.23 15.02 19.14
CA LEU A 315 9.94 13.94 19.84
C LEU A 315 11.44 14.24 20.05
N LYS A 316 11.98 15.29 19.45
CA LYS A 316 13.42 15.67 19.52
C LYS A 316 14.36 14.50 19.17
N LEU A 317 13.97 13.68 18.20
CA LEU A 317 14.78 12.57 17.70
C LEU A 317 15.62 13.03 16.51
N PRO A 318 16.91 12.67 16.39
CA PRO A 318 17.70 12.92 15.20
C PRO A 318 17.18 12.05 14.05
N TYR A 319 16.88 12.65 12.91
CA TYR A 319 16.32 11.93 11.78
C TYR A 319 16.88 12.40 10.45
N ARG A 320 16.76 11.54 9.45
CA ARG A 320 17.01 11.88 8.05
C ARG A 320 15.86 11.41 7.17
N ILE A 321 15.79 11.96 5.96
CA ILE A 321 14.80 11.59 4.94
C ILE A 321 15.55 11.15 3.70
N LEU A 322 15.20 9.97 3.22
CA LEU A 322 15.70 9.37 2.00
C LEU A 322 14.63 9.42 0.92
N ARG A 323 15.00 9.85 -0.28
CA ARG A 323 14.19 9.63 -1.47
C ARG A 323 14.61 8.31 -2.09
N LEU A 324 13.67 7.36 -2.16
CA LEU A 324 13.98 6.02 -2.62
C LEU A 324 14.37 6.00 -4.09
N CYS A 325 15.40 5.23 -4.42
CA CYS A 325 15.81 4.95 -5.79
C CYS A 325 14.88 3.92 -6.45
N GLY A 326 15.00 3.77 -7.75
CA GLY A 326 14.13 2.85 -8.51
C GLY A 326 14.21 1.39 -8.10
N GLY A 327 15.37 0.93 -7.61
CA GLY A 327 15.57 -0.45 -7.16
C GLY A 327 14.98 -0.76 -5.79
N ASP A 328 14.84 0.26 -4.94
CA ASP A 328 14.28 0.13 -3.59
C ASP A 328 12.81 0.60 -3.50
N LEU A 329 12.32 1.30 -4.52
CA LEU A 329 10.97 1.83 -4.55
C LEU A 329 9.92 0.73 -4.53
N GLY A 330 8.99 0.77 -3.58
CA GLY A 330 7.90 -0.19 -3.43
C GLY A 330 7.09 -0.41 -4.72
N PHE A 331 6.61 -1.63 -4.94
CA PHE A 331 6.01 -2.09 -6.21
C PHE A 331 4.89 -1.16 -6.73
N THR A 332 4.06 -0.64 -5.85
CA THR A 332 2.89 0.19 -6.20
C THR A 332 3.17 1.68 -6.19
N SER A 333 4.30 2.12 -5.62
CA SER A 333 4.63 3.53 -5.44
C SER A 333 5.18 4.17 -6.71
N ALA A 334 4.86 5.45 -6.94
CA ALA A 334 5.47 6.30 -7.95
C ALA A 334 6.63 7.14 -7.36
N LEU A 335 6.50 7.59 -6.11
CA LEU A 335 7.53 8.31 -5.37
C LEU A 335 7.36 8.04 -3.88
N THR A 336 8.47 7.76 -3.18
CA THR A 336 8.49 7.49 -1.75
C THR A 336 9.61 8.25 -1.07
N TYR A 337 9.31 8.76 0.12
CA TYR A 337 10.26 9.30 1.08
C TYR A 337 10.24 8.47 2.34
N ASP A 338 11.39 7.89 2.72
CA ASP A 338 11.57 7.16 3.95
C ASP A 338 12.21 8.03 5.02
N PHE A 339 11.69 7.92 6.23
CA PHE A 339 12.23 8.59 7.41
C PHE A 339 12.98 7.59 8.26
N GLU A 340 14.17 7.95 8.65
CA GLU A 340 14.99 7.14 9.54
C GLU A 340 15.41 7.94 10.77
N VAL A 341 15.35 7.31 11.94
CA VAL A 341 15.85 7.84 13.21
C VAL A 341 17.20 7.21 13.52
N PHE A 342 18.15 8.02 14.00
CA PHE A 342 19.45 7.49 14.40
C PHE A 342 19.35 6.80 15.77
N SER A 343 19.66 5.51 15.81
CA SER A 343 19.82 4.73 17.02
C SER A 343 21.27 4.86 17.51
N THR A 344 21.50 5.67 18.54
CA THR A 344 22.85 5.99 18.98
C THR A 344 23.55 4.80 19.64
N ALA A 345 22.80 3.91 20.32
CA ALA A 345 23.40 2.72 20.93
C ALA A 345 23.71 1.60 19.92
N GLN A 346 23.04 1.58 18.75
CA GLN A 346 23.32 0.65 17.67
C GLN A 346 24.24 1.25 16.61
N ASP A 347 24.52 2.55 16.67
CA ASP A 347 25.30 3.33 15.68
C ASP A 347 24.75 3.14 14.25
N ARG A 348 23.42 3.26 14.08
CA ARG A 348 22.76 3.07 12.78
C ARG A 348 21.45 3.82 12.65
N TRP A 349 21.03 4.04 11.41
CA TRP A 349 19.72 4.56 11.07
C TRP A 349 18.66 3.46 11.08
N LEU A 350 17.48 3.77 11.58
CA LEU A 350 16.31 2.88 11.66
C LEU A 350 15.15 3.55 10.91
N GLU A 351 14.67 2.93 9.85
CA GLU A 351 13.47 3.38 9.14
C GLU A 351 12.25 3.30 10.06
N ILE A 352 11.53 4.41 10.18
CA ILE A 352 10.37 4.57 11.07
C ILE A 352 9.09 4.96 10.34
N SER A 353 9.20 5.47 9.13
CA SER A 353 8.08 5.87 8.31
C SER A 353 8.46 5.82 6.84
N SER A 354 7.48 5.54 6.01
CA SER A 354 7.54 5.63 4.57
C SER A 354 6.31 6.43 4.10
N VAL A 355 6.52 7.49 3.33
CA VAL A 355 5.46 8.36 2.80
C VAL A 355 5.47 8.31 1.29
N SER A 356 4.37 7.86 0.69
CA SER A 356 4.30 7.47 -0.72
C SER A 356 3.13 8.12 -1.46
N ASN A 357 3.37 8.45 -2.74
CA ASN A 357 2.34 8.74 -3.72
C ASN A 357 2.25 7.57 -4.72
N PHE A 358 1.07 7.03 -4.91
CA PHE A 358 0.81 5.91 -5.82
C PHE A 358 0.22 6.38 -7.15
N GLU A 359 -0.03 7.67 -7.30
CA GLU A 359 -0.77 8.23 -8.44
C GLU A 359 -2.08 7.46 -8.68
N THR A 360 -2.36 7.11 -9.93
CA THR A 360 -3.58 6.38 -10.30
C THR A 360 -3.49 4.87 -10.07
N TYR A 361 -2.33 4.34 -9.65
CA TYR A 361 -2.06 2.91 -9.65
C TYR A 361 -3.00 2.10 -8.75
N GLN A 362 -3.16 2.53 -7.48
CA GLN A 362 -4.09 1.91 -6.56
C GLN A 362 -5.55 2.26 -6.93
N ALA A 363 -5.83 3.51 -7.28
CA ALA A 363 -7.17 3.92 -7.70
C ALA A 363 -7.71 3.09 -8.87
N ASN A 364 -6.85 2.72 -9.84
CA ASN A 364 -7.23 1.84 -10.94
C ASN A 364 -7.53 0.40 -10.47
N ARG A 365 -6.80 -0.13 -9.49
CA ARG A 365 -7.08 -1.44 -8.87
C ARG A 365 -8.39 -1.43 -8.07
N LEU A 366 -8.61 -0.36 -7.31
CA LEU A 366 -9.80 -0.12 -6.49
C LEU A 366 -11.04 0.25 -7.30
N LYS A 367 -10.88 0.61 -8.59
CA LYS A 367 -11.91 1.25 -9.41
C LYS A 367 -12.41 2.57 -8.78
N LEU A 368 -11.54 3.24 -8.02
CA LEU A 368 -11.80 4.54 -7.41
C LEU A 368 -11.70 5.63 -8.46
N ARG A 369 -12.81 6.32 -8.69
CA ARG A 369 -12.93 7.38 -9.69
C ARG A 369 -13.57 8.60 -9.09
N TYR A 370 -13.46 9.72 -9.79
CA TYR A 370 -14.24 10.91 -9.52
C TYR A 370 -14.85 11.47 -10.81
N LYS A 371 -15.89 12.28 -10.67
CA LYS A 371 -16.46 13.08 -11.75
C LYS A 371 -15.79 14.44 -11.78
N ASP A 372 -15.12 14.77 -12.88
CA ASP A 372 -14.57 16.10 -13.11
C ASP A 372 -15.70 17.13 -13.38
N GLU A 373 -15.34 18.40 -13.50
CA GLU A 373 -16.25 19.53 -13.76
C GLU A 373 -17.12 19.33 -15.02
N ASN A 374 -16.67 18.50 -15.98
CA ASN A 374 -17.40 18.16 -17.20
C ASN A 374 -18.22 16.86 -17.06
N GLY A 375 -18.26 16.26 -15.86
CA GLY A 375 -18.94 15.01 -15.58
C GLY A 375 -18.22 13.77 -16.13
N LYS A 376 -17.00 13.92 -16.65
CA LYS A 376 -16.19 12.80 -17.14
C LYS A 376 -15.58 12.05 -15.96
N SER A 377 -15.54 10.73 -16.07
CA SER A 377 -14.96 9.86 -15.04
C SER A 377 -13.44 9.81 -15.17
N GLN A 378 -12.74 10.18 -14.11
CA GLN A 378 -11.28 10.17 -14.00
C GLN A 378 -10.84 9.28 -12.83
N LEU A 379 -9.58 8.82 -12.80
CA LEU A 379 -9.00 8.14 -11.63
C LEU A 379 -8.45 9.18 -10.65
N ALA A 380 -8.71 8.97 -9.35
CA ALA A 380 -8.09 9.74 -8.28
C ALA A 380 -6.62 9.32 -8.08
N HIS A 381 -5.86 10.10 -7.31
CA HIS A 381 -4.57 9.68 -6.75
C HIS A 381 -4.74 9.22 -5.31
N THR A 382 -3.96 8.23 -4.89
CA THR A 382 -3.89 7.77 -3.50
C THR A 382 -2.49 7.99 -2.94
N LEU A 383 -2.42 8.37 -1.68
CA LEU A 383 -1.18 8.52 -0.93
C LEU A 383 -1.32 7.85 0.44
N ASN A 384 -0.22 7.38 0.98
CA ASN A 384 -0.16 6.95 2.37
C ASN A 384 1.13 7.39 3.04
N GLY A 385 1.15 7.30 4.37
CA GLY A 385 2.36 7.46 5.16
C GLY A 385 2.19 6.90 6.55
N SER A 386 3.26 6.37 7.11
CA SER A 386 3.27 5.97 8.53
C SER A 386 3.48 7.19 9.42
N SER A 387 2.61 7.36 10.39
CA SER A 387 2.65 8.48 11.35
C SER A 387 2.64 7.99 12.81
N LEU A 388 3.52 7.13 13.28
CA LEU A 388 4.68 6.42 12.75
C LEU A 388 4.56 4.90 13.00
N ALA A 389 5.59 4.11 12.58
CA ALA A 389 5.73 2.72 12.99
C ALA A 389 6.36 2.67 14.41
N LEU A 390 5.58 2.22 15.39
CA LEU A 390 5.92 2.38 16.80
C LEU A 390 7.20 1.64 17.26
N PRO A 391 7.50 0.40 16.82
CA PRO A 391 8.62 -0.35 17.41
C PRO A 391 9.96 0.36 17.29
N ARG A 392 10.28 0.84 16.09
CA ARG A 392 11.57 1.49 15.82
C ARG A 392 11.64 2.90 16.41
N VAL A 393 10.52 3.63 16.47
CA VAL A 393 10.41 4.90 17.19
C VAL A 393 10.64 4.68 18.68
N LEU A 394 10.00 3.65 19.25
CA LEU A 394 10.20 3.29 20.65
C LEU A 394 11.65 2.89 20.92
N ALA A 395 12.26 2.08 20.04
CA ALA A 395 13.69 1.75 20.15
C ALA A 395 14.56 3.01 20.16
N GLY A 396 14.30 3.95 19.23
CA GLY A 396 14.99 5.24 19.19
C GLY A 396 14.82 6.08 20.47
N ILE A 397 13.60 6.12 21.00
CA ILE A 397 13.33 6.82 22.29
C ILE A 397 14.09 6.14 23.43
N LEU A 398 13.97 4.82 23.61
CA LEU A 398 14.64 4.10 24.70
C LEU A 398 16.14 4.31 24.67
N GLU A 399 16.76 4.27 23.49
CA GLU A 399 18.21 4.39 23.33
C GLU A 399 18.70 5.85 23.44
N ASN A 400 18.04 6.78 22.76
CA ASN A 400 18.52 8.16 22.71
C ASN A 400 18.21 8.97 23.97
N TYR A 401 17.24 8.55 24.78
CA TYR A 401 16.83 9.21 26.01
C TYR A 401 17.35 8.55 27.29
N GLN A 402 18.25 7.54 27.17
CA GLN A 402 18.84 6.92 28.33
C GLN A 402 19.81 7.85 29.07
N THR A 403 19.73 7.83 30.40
CA THR A 403 20.54 8.60 31.31
C THR A 403 21.08 7.69 32.46
N GLU A 404 21.93 8.20 33.29
CA GLU A 404 22.39 7.47 34.50
C GLU A 404 21.22 7.11 35.45
N LYS A 405 20.15 7.91 35.48
CA LYS A 405 18.98 7.73 36.37
C LYS A 405 17.91 6.82 35.76
N GLY A 406 17.95 6.57 34.48
CA GLY A 406 16.91 5.83 33.77
C GLY A 406 16.69 6.35 32.34
N ILE A 407 15.55 6.03 31.74
CA ILE A 407 15.17 6.50 30.44
C ILE A 407 14.19 7.67 30.62
N GLN A 408 14.60 8.86 30.18
CA GLN A 408 13.79 10.05 30.23
C GLN A 408 12.69 9.95 29.12
N ILE A 409 11.49 10.41 29.43
CA ILE A 409 10.39 10.43 28.46
C ILE A 409 10.43 11.76 27.69
N PRO A 410 10.29 11.75 26.35
CA PRO A 410 10.10 12.96 25.57
C PRO A 410 9.00 13.85 26.18
N GLU A 411 9.24 15.15 26.31
CA GLU A 411 8.37 16.10 27.00
C GLU A 411 6.92 16.03 26.53
N VAL A 412 6.73 15.90 25.20
CA VAL A 412 5.39 15.82 24.58
C VAL A 412 4.62 14.55 24.93
N LEU A 413 5.30 13.50 25.37
CA LEU A 413 4.67 12.23 25.78
C LEU A 413 4.37 12.15 27.28
N VAL A 414 4.96 13.04 28.12
CA VAL A 414 4.74 13.02 29.58
C VAL A 414 3.26 13.10 29.96
N PRO A 415 2.43 13.97 29.34
CA PRO A 415 0.99 14.02 29.64
C PRO A 415 0.26 12.71 29.33
N TYR A 416 0.67 11.99 28.28
CA TYR A 416 0.09 10.71 27.88
C TYR A 416 0.58 9.55 28.74
N CYS A 417 1.83 9.56 29.11
CA CYS A 417 2.45 8.54 29.96
C CYS A 417 2.00 8.64 31.42
N GLY A 418 1.92 9.86 31.96
CA GLY A 418 1.70 10.13 33.39
C GLY A 418 2.96 9.91 34.24
N PHE A 419 4.14 9.82 33.62
CA PHE A 419 5.47 9.80 34.23
C PHE A 419 6.48 10.39 33.24
N ASP A 420 7.61 10.83 33.76
CA ASP A 420 8.70 11.47 33.01
C ASP A 420 9.99 10.62 32.95
N LEU A 421 10.03 9.50 33.68
CA LEU A 421 11.21 8.63 33.81
C LEU A 421 10.78 7.14 33.85
N ILE A 422 11.54 6.30 33.17
CA ILE A 422 11.55 4.85 33.37
C ILE A 422 12.84 4.52 34.15
N ASP A 423 12.70 4.10 35.38
CA ASP A 423 13.72 3.82 36.37
C ASP A 423 13.60 2.39 36.94
#